data_3084f318d5d369890d88b43d157fbcb5
#
_entry.id   3084f318d5d369890d88b43d157fbcb5
#
_cell.length_a   1.000
_cell.length_b   1.000
_cell.length_c   1.000
_cell.angle_alpha   90.00
_cell.angle_beta   90.00
_cell.angle_gamma   90.00
#
_symmetry.space_group_name_H-M   'P 1'
#
loop_
_entity.id
_entity.type
_entity.pdbx_description
1 polymer ?
#
loop_
_entity_poly.entity_id
_entity_poly.type
_entity_poly.pdbx_seq_one_letter_code
_entity_poly.pdbx_strand_id
1 'polypeptide(L)'
;ISLARQLIEHNWQVKIVCTQEDCEAQPIVTDIETFIIDEITLEHLEQVKPKNADAIVSFFDNEKSYQICELFYENFGTENMVVRLKDRSDFERFHKLGVKVVEPQTAVVSLLEHYVRSPVGTSLLLGMGEQQDMIDLVVRDPQIHDVPLKDIRLPLDVLVVSVQRDGHTLVSRGYLKFKLGDKVTLVGPMDKLEEARLLFRK
;
A
#
# COMPACT_ATOMS: atom_id res chain seq x y z
N ILE A 1 15.39 -3.24 -1.87
CA ILE A 1 15.45 -4.06 -3.11
C ILE A 1 14.35 -5.13 -3.10
N SER A 2 14.22 -5.96 -2.06
CA SER A 2 13.20 -7.02 -2.03
C SER A 2 11.78 -6.51 -2.19
N LEU A 3 11.40 -5.43 -1.47
CA LEU A 3 10.09 -4.79 -1.63
C LEU A 3 9.88 -4.27 -3.04
N ALA A 4 10.89 -3.63 -3.63
CA ALA A 4 10.79 -3.09 -4.99
C ALA A 4 10.49 -4.18 -6.01
N ARG A 5 11.15 -5.34 -5.92
CA ARG A 5 10.88 -6.50 -6.79
C ARG A 5 9.46 -7.02 -6.63
N GLN A 6 8.99 -7.21 -5.40
CA GLN A 6 7.62 -7.65 -5.14
C GLN A 6 6.57 -6.67 -5.71
N LEU A 7 6.80 -5.37 -5.56
CA LEU A 7 5.90 -4.36 -6.14
C LEU A 7 5.89 -4.42 -7.68
N ILE A 8 7.04 -4.64 -8.31
CA ILE A 8 7.12 -4.79 -9.77
C ILE A 8 6.38 -6.05 -10.25
N GLU A 9 6.49 -7.18 -9.52
CA GLU A 9 5.72 -8.40 -9.79
C GLU A 9 4.21 -8.16 -9.74
N HIS A 10 3.77 -7.17 -8.94
CA HIS A 10 2.39 -6.72 -8.85
C HIS A 10 2.05 -5.55 -9.80
N ASN A 11 2.82 -5.37 -10.87
CA ASN A 11 2.64 -4.34 -11.90
C ASN A 11 2.77 -2.88 -11.41
N TRP A 12 3.48 -2.63 -10.31
CA TRP A 12 3.83 -1.28 -9.90
C TRP A 12 5.06 -0.77 -10.65
N GLN A 13 5.03 0.51 -11.04
CA GLN A 13 6.23 1.21 -11.48
C GLN A 13 6.98 1.71 -10.25
N VAL A 14 8.19 1.23 -10.05
CA VAL A 14 8.98 1.53 -8.87
C VAL A 14 10.21 2.34 -9.25
N LYS A 15 10.48 3.39 -8.47
CA LYS A 15 11.72 4.16 -8.50
C LYS A 15 12.39 4.07 -7.14
N ILE A 16 13.69 3.94 -7.14
CA ILE A 16 14.50 3.94 -5.91
C ILE A 16 15.22 5.28 -5.79
N VAL A 17 15.18 5.85 -4.60
CA VAL A 17 15.97 7.03 -4.23
C VAL A 17 16.86 6.65 -3.08
N CYS A 18 18.15 6.92 -3.18
CA CYS A 18 19.13 6.62 -2.15
C CYS A 18 20.15 7.76 -2.05
N THR A 19 20.82 7.87 -0.92
CA THR A 19 22.04 8.64 -0.80
C THR A 19 23.23 7.83 -1.34
N GLN A 20 24.37 8.49 -1.58
CA GLN A 20 25.55 7.78 -2.06
C GLN A 20 26.00 6.68 -1.10
N GLU A 21 25.98 6.97 0.21
CA GLU A 21 26.33 6.01 1.26
C GLU A 21 25.39 4.76 1.25
N ASP A 22 24.10 4.98 1.09
CA ASP A 22 23.11 3.89 1.08
C ASP A 22 23.24 3.02 -0.19
N CYS A 23 23.58 3.63 -1.33
CA CYS A 23 23.78 2.92 -2.58
C CYS A 23 25.08 2.10 -2.60
N GLU A 24 26.15 2.56 -1.95
CA GLU A 24 27.41 1.83 -1.82
C GLU A 24 27.27 0.61 -0.89
N ALA A 25 26.38 0.71 0.10
CA ALA A 25 26.10 -0.37 1.05
C ALA A 25 25.26 -1.52 0.46
N GLN A 26 24.60 -1.32 -0.67
CA GLN A 26 23.74 -2.32 -1.30
C GLN A 26 24.01 -2.40 -2.82
N PRO A 27 24.00 -3.61 -3.41
CA PRO A 27 24.20 -3.76 -4.85
C PRO A 27 23.10 -3.00 -5.61
N ILE A 28 23.51 -2.10 -6.49
CA ILE A 28 22.59 -1.39 -7.40
C ILE A 28 21.92 -2.44 -8.28
N VAL A 29 20.61 -2.45 -8.29
CA VAL A 29 19.82 -3.33 -9.16
C VAL A 29 19.66 -2.64 -10.49
N THR A 30 20.29 -3.16 -11.53
CA THR A 30 20.33 -2.57 -12.87
C THR A 30 18.97 -2.46 -13.55
N ASP A 31 17.97 -3.20 -13.05
CA ASP A 31 16.64 -3.31 -13.67
C ASP A 31 15.63 -2.32 -13.07
N ILE A 32 16.01 -1.51 -12.07
CA ILE A 32 15.12 -0.54 -11.41
C ILE A 32 15.72 0.85 -11.53
N GLU A 33 14.92 1.80 -11.99
CA GLU A 33 15.32 3.21 -12.10
C GLU A 33 15.72 3.74 -10.72
N THR A 34 17.00 4.06 -10.56
CA THR A 34 17.59 4.46 -9.28
C THR A 34 18.17 5.87 -9.38
N PHE A 35 17.78 6.74 -8.47
CA PHE A 35 18.26 8.11 -8.34
C PHE A 35 19.15 8.24 -7.11
N ILE A 36 20.35 8.71 -7.31
CA ILE A 36 21.28 9.03 -6.22
C ILE A 36 21.16 10.52 -5.93
N ILE A 37 20.87 10.87 -4.68
CA ILE A 37 20.76 12.24 -4.21
C ILE A 37 21.78 12.50 -3.10
N ASP A 38 22.36 13.67 -3.11
CA ASP A 38 23.33 14.06 -2.06
C ASP A 38 22.60 14.47 -0.78
N GLU A 39 21.52 15.23 -0.92
CA GLU A 39 20.72 15.75 0.19
C GLU A 39 19.23 15.60 -0.11
N ILE A 40 18.43 15.47 0.95
CA ILE A 40 16.97 15.43 0.87
C ILE A 40 16.46 16.87 0.79
N THR A 41 16.33 17.37 -0.44
CA THR A 41 15.79 18.70 -0.74
C THR A 41 14.67 18.56 -1.76
N LEU A 42 13.80 19.58 -1.81
CA LEU A 42 12.72 19.62 -2.80
C LEU A 42 13.26 19.51 -4.23
N GLU A 43 14.35 20.23 -4.52
CA GLU A 43 14.98 20.25 -5.85
C GLU A 43 15.46 18.86 -6.28
N HIS A 44 16.13 18.12 -5.39
CA HIS A 44 16.57 16.75 -5.69
C HIS A 44 15.39 15.77 -5.84
N LEU A 45 14.34 15.92 -5.02
CA LEU A 45 13.17 15.08 -5.14
C LEU A 45 12.35 15.36 -6.41
N GLU A 46 12.32 16.59 -6.91
CA GLU A 46 11.65 16.93 -8.17
C GLU A 46 12.25 16.21 -9.38
N GLN A 47 13.57 15.88 -9.36
CA GLN A 47 14.23 15.13 -10.42
C GLN A 47 13.61 13.73 -10.61
N VAL A 48 13.07 13.14 -9.55
CA VAL A 48 12.40 11.83 -9.57
C VAL A 48 11.01 11.90 -10.19
N LYS A 49 10.49 13.11 -10.48
CA LYS A 49 9.11 13.36 -10.96
C LYS A 49 8.04 12.81 -10.02
N PRO A 50 8.00 13.22 -8.75
CA PRO A 50 7.16 12.64 -7.71
C PRO A 50 5.67 12.96 -7.85
N LYS A 51 5.28 13.94 -8.69
CA LYS A 51 3.88 14.36 -8.88
C LYS A 51 2.92 13.22 -9.31
N ASN A 52 3.47 12.11 -9.78
CA ASN A 52 2.70 10.95 -10.22
C ASN A 52 2.89 9.75 -9.27
N ALA A 53 3.49 9.96 -8.11
CA ALA A 53 3.70 8.87 -7.15
C ALA A 53 2.41 8.59 -6.37
N ASP A 54 1.84 7.39 -6.57
CA ASP A 54 0.69 6.92 -5.81
C ASP A 54 1.04 6.59 -4.36
N ALA A 55 2.30 6.25 -4.10
CA ALA A 55 2.80 5.94 -2.76
C ALA A 55 4.30 6.21 -2.63
N ILE A 56 4.74 6.49 -1.42
CA ILE A 56 6.15 6.49 -1.04
C ILE A 56 6.41 5.54 0.12
N VAL A 57 7.58 4.90 0.11
CA VAL A 57 8.03 4.05 1.22
C VAL A 57 9.44 4.49 1.60
N SER A 58 9.63 4.89 2.86
CA SER A 58 10.94 5.32 3.36
C SER A 58 11.56 4.29 4.31
N PHE A 59 12.84 4.03 4.07
CA PHE A 59 13.69 3.16 4.89
C PHE A 59 14.87 3.90 5.54
N PHE A 60 14.94 5.22 5.35
CA PHE A 60 15.93 6.05 6.00
C PHE A 60 15.79 6.05 7.53
N ASP A 61 16.69 6.74 8.23
CA ASP A 61 16.48 7.03 9.65
C ASP A 61 15.22 7.88 9.86
N ASN A 62 14.77 7.98 11.11
CA ASN A 62 13.50 8.63 11.41
C ASN A 62 13.46 10.09 10.96
N GLU A 63 14.59 10.85 11.14
CA GLU A 63 14.62 12.27 10.79
C GLU A 63 14.56 12.51 9.28
N LYS A 64 15.39 11.79 8.51
CA LYS A 64 15.36 11.85 7.04
C LYS A 64 14.01 11.39 6.50
N SER A 65 13.44 10.30 7.06
CA SER A 65 12.12 9.82 6.68
C SER A 65 11.02 10.85 6.94
N TYR A 66 11.09 11.56 8.06
CA TYR A 66 10.15 12.61 8.39
C TYR A 66 10.24 13.78 7.41
N GLN A 67 11.45 14.25 7.12
CA GLN A 67 11.69 15.31 6.14
C GLN A 67 11.15 14.95 4.75
N ILE A 68 11.34 13.71 4.30
CA ILE A 68 10.78 13.22 3.04
C ILE A 68 9.24 13.28 3.07
N CYS A 69 8.62 12.75 4.12
CA CYS A 69 7.16 12.74 4.25
C CYS A 69 6.58 14.15 4.27
N GLU A 70 7.20 15.07 4.98
CA GLU A 70 6.79 16.48 5.06
C GLU A 70 6.86 17.14 3.67
N LEU A 71 7.98 16.98 2.95
CA LEU A 71 8.15 17.50 1.59
C LEU A 71 7.11 16.91 0.62
N PHE A 72 6.82 15.62 0.71
CA PHE A 72 5.83 14.97 -0.14
C PHE A 72 4.40 15.40 0.18
N TYR A 73 4.08 15.55 1.46
CA TYR A 73 2.78 16.04 1.90
C TYR A 73 2.51 17.47 1.43
N GLU A 74 3.47 18.36 1.64
CA GLU A 74 3.32 19.80 1.35
C GLU A 74 3.38 20.14 -0.15
N ASN A 75 4.22 19.45 -0.93
CA ASN A 75 4.52 19.87 -2.30
C ASN A 75 3.89 18.97 -3.37
N PHE A 76 3.59 17.71 -3.06
CA PHE A 76 3.12 16.75 -4.06
C PHE A 76 1.74 16.15 -3.72
N GLY A 77 1.22 16.37 -2.51
CA GLY A 77 -0.09 15.89 -2.10
C GLY A 77 -0.18 14.35 -2.03
N THR A 78 0.95 13.66 -1.81
CA THR A 78 0.98 12.20 -1.71
C THR A 78 0.42 11.76 -0.37
N GLU A 79 -0.73 11.11 -0.38
CA GLU A 79 -1.43 10.66 0.84
C GLU A 79 -0.94 9.28 1.33
N ASN A 80 -0.45 8.42 0.42
CA ASN A 80 -0.06 7.07 0.78
C ASN A 80 1.44 7.00 1.10
N MET A 81 1.76 7.30 2.34
CA MET A 81 3.13 7.32 2.84
C MET A 81 3.34 6.21 3.86
N VAL A 82 4.39 5.42 3.68
CA VAL A 82 4.76 4.32 4.57
C VAL A 82 6.20 4.50 5.03
N VAL A 83 6.44 4.41 6.34
CA VAL A 83 7.77 4.58 6.92
C VAL A 83 8.14 3.41 7.81
N ARG A 84 9.35 2.89 7.64
CA ARG A 84 9.94 1.96 8.60
C ARG A 84 10.59 2.74 9.73
N LEU A 85 10.00 2.72 10.93
CA LEU A 85 10.64 3.29 12.11
C LEU A 85 11.74 2.39 12.66
N LYS A 86 12.84 3.02 13.08
CA LYS A 86 13.90 2.33 13.86
C LYS A 86 13.50 2.14 15.32
N ASP A 87 12.82 3.15 15.88
CA ASP A 87 12.29 3.13 17.23
C ASP A 87 10.98 3.90 17.30
N ARG A 88 10.23 3.72 18.38
CA ARG A 88 8.85 4.23 18.53
C ARG A 88 8.77 5.69 18.98
N SER A 89 9.88 6.34 19.27
CA SER A 89 9.90 7.70 19.82
C SER A 89 9.19 8.71 18.92
N ASP A 90 9.32 8.55 17.61
CA ASP A 90 8.76 9.47 16.61
C ASP A 90 7.37 9.09 16.09
N PHE A 91 6.76 8.02 16.63
CA PHE A 91 5.46 7.51 16.15
C PHE A 91 4.40 8.61 16.04
N GLU A 92 4.21 9.41 17.10
CA GLU A 92 3.21 10.47 17.17
C GLU A 92 3.45 11.57 16.11
N ARG A 93 4.71 11.85 15.80
CA ARG A 93 5.11 12.84 14.81
C ARG A 93 4.67 12.41 13.41
N PHE A 94 4.93 11.16 13.04
CA PHE A 94 4.50 10.58 11.76
C PHE A 94 2.98 10.42 11.67
N HIS A 95 2.35 10.00 12.75
CA HIS A 95 0.90 9.81 12.80
C HIS A 95 0.13 11.11 12.51
N LYS A 96 0.63 12.27 12.98
CA LYS A 96 0.04 13.58 12.71
C LYS A 96 0.07 13.97 11.22
N LEU A 97 1.04 13.45 10.45
CA LEU A 97 1.11 13.62 8.99
C LEU A 97 0.28 12.58 8.22
N GLY A 98 -0.43 11.68 8.91
CA GLY A 98 -1.18 10.59 8.27
C GLY A 98 -0.31 9.47 7.71
N VAL A 99 0.98 9.41 8.09
CA VAL A 99 1.94 8.41 7.62
C VAL A 99 1.66 7.06 8.27
N LYS A 100 1.65 6.01 7.47
CA LYS A 100 1.58 4.62 7.96
C LYS A 100 2.96 4.19 8.45
N VAL A 101 3.03 3.79 9.69
CA VAL A 101 4.29 3.44 10.35
C VAL A 101 4.42 1.94 10.49
N VAL A 102 5.55 1.42 10.10
CA VAL A 102 5.94 0.02 10.29
C VAL A 102 7.15 -0.03 11.23
N GLU A 103 6.95 -0.58 12.42
CA GLU A 103 8.00 -0.90 13.38
C GLU A 103 8.33 -2.40 13.25
N PRO A 104 9.49 -2.79 12.71
CA PRO A 104 9.76 -4.19 12.34
C PRO A 104 9.63 -5.18 13.49
N GLN A 105 10.08 -4.80 14.68
CA GLN A 105 10.01 -5.68 15.85
C GLN A 105 8.55 -5.97 16.24
N THR A 106 7.74 -4.95 16.38
CA THR A 106 6.32 -5.07 16.69
C THR A 106 5.57 -5.80 15.57
N ALA A 107 5.89 -5.50 14.31
CA ALA A 107 5.28 -6.17 13.17
C ALA A 107 5.55 -7.67 13.16
N VAL A 108 6.81 -8.08 13.43
CA VAL A 108 7.17 -9.50 13.51
C VAL A 108 6.46 -10.20 14.67
N VAL A 109 6.42 -9.59 15.86
CA VAL A 109 5.74 -10.17 17.02
C VAL A 109 4.24 -10.33 16.74
N SER A 110 3.58 -9.31 16.19
CA SER A 110 2.16 -9.37 15.83
C SER A 110 1.89 -10.44 14.77
N LEU A 111 2.78 -10.58 13.80
CA LEU A 111 2.68 -11.58 12.77
C LEU A 111 2.78 -13.00 13.34
N LEU A 112 3.76 -13.25 14.22
CA LEU A 112 3.91 -14.53 14.89
C LEU A 112 2.69 -14.87 15.76
N GLU A 113 2.15 -13.88 16.50
CA GLU A 113 0.92 -14.05 17.27
C GLU A 113 -0.25 -14.44 16.37
N HIS A 114 -0.40 -13.77 15.23
CA HIS A 114 -1.47 -14.07 14.27
C HIS A 114 -1.31 -15.48 13.67
N TYR A 115 -0.08 -15.92 13.36
CA TYR A 115 0.16 -17.29 12.90
C TYR A 115 -0.24 -18.34 13.95
N VAL A 116 0.02 -18.09 15.23
CA VAL A 116 -0.39 -19.00 16.31
C VAL A 116 -1.91 -19.07 16.43
N ARG A 117 -2.60 -17.93 16.32
CA ARG A 117 -4.06 -17.85 16.52
C ARG A 117 -4.88 -18.22 15.30
N SER A 118 -4.40 -17.90 14.10
CA SER A 118 -5.13 -18.07 12.84
C SER A 118 -4.15 -18.30 11.68
N PRO A 119 -3.51 -19.48 11.59
CA PRO A 119 -2.48 -19.72 10.58
C PRO A 119 -2.99 -19.58 9.15
N VAL A 120 -4.18 -20.09 8.86
CA VAL A 120 -4.78 -20.00 7.51
C VAL A 120 -5.10 -18.54 7.14
N GLY A 121 -5.75 -17.80 8.05
CA GLY A 121 -6.08 -16.40 7.82
C GLY A 121 -4.83 -15.53 7.64
N THR A 122 -3.76 -15.80 8.39
CA THR A 122 -2.51 -15.07 8.28
C THR A 122 -1.80 -15.35 6.95
N SER A 123 -1.81 -16.60 6.49
CA SER A 123 -1.24 -16.96 5.17
C SER A 123 -1.99 -16.26 4.03
N LEU A 124 -3.32 -16.15 4.13
CA LEU A 124 -4.13 -15.40 3.16
C LEU A 124 -3.78 -13.90 3.15
N LEU A 125 -3.68 -13.29 4.33
CA LEU A 125 -3.33 -11.86 4.48
C LEU A 125 -1.96 -11.53 3.91
N LEU A 126 -1.01 -12.47 3.96
CA LEU A 126 0.36 -12.26 3.48
C LEU A 126 0.57 -12.69 2.02
N GLY A 127 -0.48 -13.13 1.32
CA GLY A 127 -0.33 -13.66 -0.03
C GLY A 127 0.54 -14.93 -0.10
N MET A 128 0.72 -15.63 1.03
CA MET A 128 1.50 -16.87 1.10
C MET A 128 0.68 -18.12 0.74
N GLY A 129 -0.61 -17.95 0.49
CA GLY A 129 -1.45 -19.01 -0.08
C GLY A 129 -1.15 -19.18 -1.56
N GLU A 130 -1.12 -20.43 -2.03
CA GLU A 130 -0.97 -20.70 -3.47
C GLU A 130 -2.07 -19.97 -4.24
N GLN A 131 -1.69 -18.95 -5.03
CA GLN A 131 -2.53 -18.23 -5.98
C GLN A 131 -3.60 -17.28 -5.39
N GLN A 132 -3.58 -16.95 -4.12
CA GLN A 132 -4.54 -15.98 -3.54
C GLN A 132 -3.83 -14.70 -3.12
N ASP A 133 -4.46 -13.56 -3.40
CA ASP A 133 -3.97 -12.24 -3.05
C ASP A 133 -5.11 -11.35 -2.53
N MET A 134 -4.77 -10.17 -2.05
CA MET A 134 -5.70 -9.19 -1.52
C MET A 134 -5.46 -7.84 -2.18
N ILE A 135 -6.52 -7.21 -2.68
CA ILE A 135 -6.43 -5.87 -3.28
C ILE A 135 -7.47 -4.92 -2.69
N ASP A 136 -7.09 -3.66 -2.62
CA ASP A 136 -8.01 -2.57 -2.30
C ASP A 136 -8.40 -1.83 -3.58
N LEU A 137 -9.69 -1.62 -3.78
CA LEU A 137 -10.27 -0.91 -4.90
C LEU A 137 -11.17 0.23 -4.42
N VAL A 138 -11.25 1.28 -5.20
CA VAL A 138 -12.22 2.36 -4.97
C VAL A 138 -13.37 2.23 -5.95
N VAL A 139 -14.59 2.28 -5.45
CA VAL A 139 -15.82 2.29 -6.27
C VAL A 139 -15.87 3.59 -7.07
N ARG A 140 -15.66 3.49 -8.37
CA ARG A 140 -15.69 4.64 -9.30
C ARG A 140 -16.77 4.51 -10.38
N ASP A 141 -17.25 3.29 -10.65
CA ASP A 141 -18.30 3.05 -11.64
C ASP A 141 -19.66 3.50 -11.10
N PRO A 142 -20.34 4.48 -11.73
CA PRO A 142 -21.69 4.90 -11.34
C PRO A 142 -22.73 3.78 -11.46
N GLN A 143 -22.49 2.74 -12.28
CA GLN A 143 -23.45 1.64 -12.48
C GLN A 143 -23.58 0.74 -11.25
N ILE A 144 -22.56 0.72 -10.37
CA ILE A 144 -22.61 -0.06 -9.12
C ILE A 144 -23.02 0.79 -7.91
N HIS A 145 -23.23 2.09 -8.11
CA HIS A 145 -23.75 2.96 -7.05
C HIS A 145 -25.15 2.54 -6.61
N ASP A 146 -25.37 2.41 -5.31
CA ASP A 146 -26.59 1.91 -4.66
C ASP A 146 -27.01 0.47 -5.03
N VAL A 147 -26.14 -0.28 -5.74
CA VAL A 147 -26.36 -1.69 -6.02
C VAL A 147 -25.95 -2.53 -4.81
N PRO A 148 -26.83 -3.46 -4.33
CA PRO A 148 -26.47 -4.38 -3.26
C PRO A 148 -25.35 -5.34 -3.69
N LEU A 149 -24.43 -5.67 -2.77
CA LEU A 149 -23.32 -6.60 -3.04
C LEU A 149 -23.79 -7.92 -3.64
N LYS A 150 -24.92 -8.48 -3.18
CA LYS A 150 -25.49 -9.75 -3.70
C LYS A 150 -25.88 -9.69 -5.18
N ASP A 151 -26.10 -8.49 -5.72
CA ASP A 151 -26.54 -8.29 -7.11
C ASP A 151 -25.36 -7.96 -8.03
N ILE A 152 -24.16 -7.80 -7.47
CA ILE A 152 -22.92 -7.60 -8.22
C ILE A 152 -22.35 -8.98 -8.61
N ARG A 153 -22.13 -9.17 -9.89
CA ARG A 153 -21.53 -10.40 -10.41
C ARG A 153 -20.01 -10.35 -10.30
N LEU A 154 -19.50 -10.67 -9.11
CA LEU A 154 -18.06 -10.86 -8.92
C LEU A 154 -17.60 -12.13 -9.64
N PRO A 155 -16.35 -12.18 -10.11
CA PRO A 155 -15.76 -13.43 -10.57
C PRO A 155 -15.82 -14.53 -9.51
N LEU A 156 -15.87 -15.79 -9.97
CA LEU A 156 -15.81 -16.95 -9.08
C LEU A 156 -14.51 -16.87 -8.23
N ASP A 157 -14.63 -17.28 -6.99
CA ASP A 157 -13.53 -17.31 -6.01
C ASP A 157 -13.02 -15.93 -5.54
N VAL A 158 -13.75 -14.85 -5.87
CA VAL A 158 -13.48 -13.50 -5.32
C VAL A 158 -14.50 -13.18 -4.22
N LEU A 159 -13.99 -12.80 -3.07
CA LEU A 159 -14.78 -12.40 -1.90
C LEU A 159 -14.55 -10.95 -1.54
N VAL A 160 -15.61 -10.24 -1.13
CA VAL A 160 -15.50 -8.93 -0.48
C VAL A 160 -15.25 -9.15 1.01
N VAL A 161 -14.07 -8.80 1.47
CA VAL A 161 -13.66 -8.92 2.89
C VAL A 161 -14.20 -7.76 3.71
N SER A 162 -14.02 -6.53 3.20
CA SER A 162 -14.48 -5.33 3.89
C SER A 162 -14.85 -4.22 2.90
N VAL A 163 -15.68 -3.30 3.37
CA VAL A 163 -15.99 -2.04 2.69
C VAL A 163 -15.73 -0.92 3.67
N GLN A 164 -14.95 0.07 3.28
CA GLN A 164 -14.69 1.27 4.07
C GLN A 164 -15.38 2.48 3.44
N ARG A 165 -16.16 3.20 4.25
CA ARG A 165 -16.86 4.44 3.86
C ARG A 165 -16.65 5.49 4.95
N ASP A 166 -16.22 6.68 4.55
CA ASP A 166 -15.99 7.82 5.46
C ASP A 166 -15.12 7.43 6.68
N GLY A 167 -14.08 6.61 6.47
CA GLY A 167 -13.18 6.13 7.51
C GLY A 167 -13.72 4.97 8.36
N HIS A 168 -14.99 4.55 8.18
CA HIS A 168 -15.61 3.48 8.94
C HIS A 168 -15.65 2.17 8.15
N THR A 169 -15.25 1.07 8.79
CA THR A 169 -15.35 -0.27 8.19
C THR A 169 -16.77 -0.80 8.33
N LEU A 170 -17.37 -1.16 7.22
CA LEU A 170 -18.69 -1.77 7.13
C LEU A 170 -18.54 -3.28 6.94
N VAL A 171 -19.42 -4.04 7.57
CA VAL A 171 -19.46 -5.50 7.36
C VAL A 171 -20.02 -5.79 5.96
N SER A 172 -19.28 -6.55 5.16
CA SER A 172 -19.66 -6.94 3.79
C SER A 172 -20.78 -7.99 3.81
N ARG A 173 -22.02 -7.52 3.95
CA ARG A 173 -23.21 -8.36 3.84
C ARG A 173 -23.84 -8.20 2.47
N GLY A 174 -24.53 -9.23 1.97
CA GLY A 174 -25.16 -9.22 0.65
C GLY A 174 -26.09 -8.03 0.37
N TYR A 175 -26.70 -7.45 1.41
CA TYR A 175 -27.58 -6.28 1.30
C TYR A 175 -26.83 -4.93 1.41
N LEU A 176 -25.53 -4.93 1.67
CA LEU A 176 -24.74 -3.71 1.67
C LEU A 176 -24.74 -3.11 0.27
N LYS A 177 -25.21 -1.89 0.14
CA LYS A 177 -25.18 -1.14 -1.12
C LYS A 177 -23.86 -0.37 -1.22
N PHE A 178 -23.17 -0.51 -2.35
CA PHE A 178 -21.98 0.27 -2.64
C PHE A 178 -22.31 1.73 -2.90
N LYS A 179 -21.38 2.61 -2.54
CA LYS A 179 -21.42 4.03 -2.90
C LYS A 179 -20.14 4.42 -3.61
N LEU A 180 -20.22 5.43 -4.48
CA LEU A 180 -19.03 6.03 -5.08
C LEU A 180 -18.09 6.51 -3.97
N GLY A 181 -16.80 6.21 -4.12
CA GLY A 181 -15.78 6.51 -3.12
C GLY A 181 -15.59 5.46 -2.04
N ASP A 182 -16.44 4.43 -1.94
CA ASP A 182 -16.19 3.29 -1.05
C ASP A 182 -14.85 2.63 -1.40
N LYS A 183 -14.03 2.34 -0.38
CA LYS A 183 -12.86 1.47 -0.53
C LYS A 183 -13.26 0.05 -0.22
N VAL A 184 -13.03 -0.84 -1.16
CA VAL A 184 -13.46 -2.25 -1.09
C VAL A 184 -12.23 -3.13 -1.08
N THR A 185 -12.09 -3.98 -0.06
CA THR A 185 -11.03 -4.99 0.01
C THR A 185 -11.55 -6.31 -0.53
N LEU A 186 -10.90 -6.83 -1.56
CA LEU A 186 -11.19 -8.11 -2.18
C LEU A 186 -10.08 -9.12 -1.89
N VAL A 187 -10.44 -10.39 -1.80
CA VAL A 187 -9.51 -11.52 -1.73
C VAL A 187 -9.89 -12.56 -2.77
N GLY A 188 -8.91 -13.17 -3.41
CA GLY A 188 -9.11 -14.20 -4.42
C GLY A 188 -7.87 -14.47 -5.27
N PRO A 189 -7.97 -15.32 -6.31
CA PRO A 189 -6.90 -15.54 -7.26
C PRO A 189 -6.55 -14.25 -8.02
N MET A 190 -5.26 -14.03 -8.29
CA MET A 190 -4.74 -12.80 -8.88
C MET A 190 -5.42 -12.46 -10.22
N ASP A 191 -5.58 -13.46 -11.10
CA ASP A 191 -6.25 -13.31 -12.40
C ASP A 191 -7.72 -12.86 -12.23
N LYS A 192 -8.42 -13.38 -11.21
CA LYS A 192 -9.81 -13.04 -10.89
C LYS A 192 -9.93 -11.68 -10.20
N LEU A 193 -8.94 -11.29 -9.43
CA LEU A 193 -8.89 -9.95 -8.83
C LEU A 193 -8.69 -8.87 -9.91
N GLU A 194 -7.87 -9.12 -10.93
CA GLU A 194 -7.75 -8.20 -12.07
C GLU A 194 -9.05 -8.11 -12.89
N GLU A 195 -9.77 -9.22 -13.07
CA GLU A 195 -11.10 -9.23 -13.69
C GLU A 195 -12.10 -8.40 -12.83
N ALA A 196 -12.09 -8.59 -11.52
CA ALA A 196 -12.93 -7.82 -10.60
C ALA A 196 -12.61 -6.32 -10.63
N ARG A 197 -11.33 -5.94 -10.75
CA ARG A 197 -10.89 -4.55 -10.83
C ARG A 197 -11.61 -3.76 -11.93
N LEU A 198 -11.91 -4.39 -13.05
CA LEU A 198 -12.62 -3.76 -14.17
C LEU A 198 -14.06 -3.40 -13.84
N LEU A 199 -14.70 -4.10 -12.90
CA LEU A 199 -16.08 -3.82 -12.46
C LEU A 199 -16.16 -2.54 -11.60
N PHE A 200 -15.07 -2.14 -10.94
CA PHE A 200 -15.05 -1.00 -10.01
C PHE A 200 -14.48 0.28 -10.61
N ARG A 201 -13.83 0.18 -11.79
CA ARG A 201 -13.06 1.30 -12.39
C ARG A 201 -13.71 2.02 -13.57
N LYS A 202 -14.84 1.54 -14.10
CA LYS A 202 -15.46 2.16 -15.29
C LYS A 202 -15.90 3.58 -15.09
#